data_98ad47735e1e716174f4c4b4ded8b812
#
_entry.id   98ad47735e1e716174f4c4b4ded8b812
#
_cell.length_a   1.000
_cell.length_b   1.000
_cell.length_c   1.000
_cell.angle_alpha   90.00
_cell.angle_beta   90.00
_cell.angle_gamma   90.00
#
_symmetry.space_group_name_H-M   'P 1'
#
loop_
_entity.id
_entity.type
_entity.pdbx_description
1 polymer ?
#
loop_
_entity_poly.entity_id
_entity_poly.type
_entity_poly.pdbx_seq_one_letter_code
_entity_poly.pdbx_strand_id
1 'polypeptide(L)'
;GLIFTKFFLKKDVRKIGSGNIGATNVLRTGNKILALLTLFFDIGKGYLVVKVSFFYFPDLIYLMGLICFIGHIFPVWLKFKGGKGVAVYVGIILALSFKLALVFGATWLIVLFLFRYSSLSSILASLSLIIYNLFFDNNFQNIFLILFFLIIIYTHKQNILRIKDKKETKIKF
;
A
#
# COMPACT_ATOMS: atom_id res chain seq x y z
N GLY A 1 -10.66 4.23 4.16
CA GLY A 1 -10.74 5.68 3.98
C GLY A 1 -12.12 6.17 3.56
N LEU A 2 -12.70 5.60 2.49
CA LEU A 2 -14.01 6.05 1.98
C LEU A 2 -15.13 5.99 3.05
N ILE A 3 -15.22 4.88 3.78
CA ILE A 3 -16.24 4.71 4.85
C ILE A 3 -16.05 5.80 5.91
N PHE A 4 -14.83 5.99 6.41
CA PHE A 4 -14.54 6.99 7.43
C PHE A 4 -14.86 8.41 6.97
N THR A 5 -14.45 8.80 5.76
CA THR A 5 -14.72 10.16 5.27
C THR A 5 -16.20 10.41 4.98
N LYS A 6 -16.93 9.41 4.49
CA LYS A 6 -18.38 9.52 4.32
C LYS A 6 -19.13 9.62 5.64
N PHE A 7 -18.78 8.78 6.62
CA PHE A 7 -19.49 8.72 7.89
C PHE A 7 -19.18 9.94 8.77
N PHE A 8 -17.90 10.27 8.95
CA PHE A 8 -17.50 11.33 9.88
C PHE A 8 -17.44 12.74 9.26
N LEU A 9 -17.10 12.85 7.98
CA LEU A 9 -16.96 14.16 7.32
C LEU A 9 -18.09 14.47 6.33
N LYS A 10 -18.98 13.52 6.06
CA LYS A 10 -20.00 13.61 5.00
C LYS A 10 -19.41 13.97 3.63
N LYS A 11 -18.13 13.62 3.41
CA LYS A 11 -17.37 13.91 2.18
C LYS A 11 -16.97 12.62 1.45
N ASP A 12 -17.03 12.63 0.13
CA ASP A 12 -16.49 11.54 -0.69
C ASP A 12 -15.03 11.83 -1.04
N VAL A 13 -14.10 11.09 -0.40
CA VAL A 13 -12.66 11.26 -0.62
C VAL A 13 -12.23 11.04 -2.08
N ARG A 14 -13.03 10.34 -2.88
CA ARG A 14 -12.76 10.13 -4.32
C ARG A 14 -12.89 11.42 -5.14
N LYS A 15 -13.58 12.44 -4.60
CA LYS A 15 -13.70 13.77 -5.21
C LYS A 15 -12.62 14.75 -4.75
N ILE A 16 -11.66 14.28 -3.94
CA ILE A 16 -10.63 15.11 -3.33
C ILE A 16 -9.25 14.63 -3.80
N GLY A 17 -8.36 15.55 -4.09
CA GLY A 17 -6.93 15.29 -4.36
C GLY A 17 -6.70 14.27 -5.47
N SER A 18 -6.11 13.12 -5.14
CA SER A 18 -5.81 12.07 -6.12
C SER A 18 -6.99 11.18 -6.49
N GLY A 19 -8.15 11.35 -5.87
CA GLY A 19 -9.30 10.45 -6.06
C GLY A 19 -9.18 9.08 -5.42
N ASN A 20 -8.04 8.75 -4.78
CA ASN A 20 -7.81 7.48 -4.12
C ASN A 20 -8.48 7.43 -2.74
N ILE A 21 -8.89 6.23 -2.29
CA ILE A 21 -9.51 6.01 -0.97
C ILE A 21 -8.51 5.78 0.16
N GLY A 22 -7.20 5.76 -0.12
CA GLY A 22 -6.13 5.46 0.86
C GLY A 22 -5.80 6.63 1.79
N ALA A 23 -5.06 6.33 2.87
CA ALA A 23 -4.73 7.23 3.96
C ALA A 23 -4.10 8.58 3.51
N THR A 24 -3.18 8.56 2.55
CA THR A 24 -2.54 9.79 2.03
C THR A 24 -3.56 10.74 1.40
N ASN A 25 -4.62 10.23 0.76
CA ASN A 25 -5.66 11.08 0.21
C ASN A 25 -6.66 11.53 1.29
N VAL A 26 -6.94 10.68 2.28
CA VAL A 26 -7.72 11.07 3.47
C VAL A 26 -7.04 12.20 4.23
N LEU A 27 -5.71 12.18 4.36
CA LEU A 27 -4.93 13.26 4.99
C LEU A 27 -5.17 14.62 4.33
N ARG A 28 -5.42 14.66 3.01
CA ARG A 28 -5.73 15.90 2.28
C ARG A 28 -7.09 16.52 2.64
N THR A 29 -7.95 15.79 3.36
CA THR A 29 -9.17 16.35 3.93
C THR A 29 -8.90 17.25 5.14
N GLY A 30 -7.67 17.28 5.65
CA GLY A 30 -7.25 17.96 6.88
C GLY A 30 -7.42 17.12 8.14
N ASN A 31 -8.10 15.98 8.09
CA ASN A 31 -8.35 15.14 9.26
C ASN A 31 -7.26 14.06 9.42
N LYS A 32 -6.29 14.33 10.29
CA LYS A 32 -5.17 13.44 10.58
C LYS A 32 -5.63 12.13 11.26
N ILE A 33 -6.63 12.19 12.12
CA ILE A 33 -7.14 11.00 12.85
C ILE A 33 -7.75 10.00 11.86
N LEU A 34 -8.60 10.46 10.94
CA LEU A 34 -9.20 9.57 9.95
C LEU A 34 -8.16 9.01 8.98
N ALA A 35 -7.11 9.76 8.66
CA ALA A 35 -5.98 9.26 7.88
C ALA A 35 -5.24 8.15 8.62
N LEU A 36 -4.94 8.33 9.92
CA LEU A 36 -4.30 7.32 10.76
C LEU A 36 -5.18 6.07 10.92
N LEU A 37 -6.47 6.23 11.18
CA LEU A 37 -7.41 5.10 11.25
C LEU A 37 -7.44 4.34 9.91
N THR A 38 -7.50 5.06 8.79
CA THR A 38 -7.45 4.42 7.47
C THR A 38 -6.18 3.60 7.30
N LEU A 39 -5.02 4.16 7.66
CA LEU A 39 -3.74 3.49 7.59
C LEU A 39 -3.72 2.24 8.48
N PHE A 40 -4.15 2.40 9.75
CA PHE A 40 -4.19 1.31 10.73
C PHE A 40 -5.06 0.13 10.27
N PHE A 41 -6.28 0.40 9.81
CA PHE A 41 -7.16 -0.68 9.32
C PHE A 41 -6.68 -1.31 8.01
N ASP A 42 -6.05 -0.52 7.13
CA ASP A 42 -5.50 -1.08 5.89
C ASP A 42 -4.27 -1.94 6.14
N ILE A 43 -3.37 -1.55 7.06
CA ILE A 43 -2.25 -2.40 7.53
C ILE A 43 -2.80 -3.61 8.28
N GLY A 44 -3.71 -3.38 9.23
CA GLY A 44 -4.26 -4.42 10.10
C GLY A 44 -4.90 -5.57 9.34
N LYS A 45 -5.70 -5.29 8.30
CA LYS A 45 -6.32 -6.38 7.51
C LYS A 45 -5.29 -7.24 6.77
N GLY A 46 -4.25 -6.63 6.19
CA GLY A 46 -3.17 -7.38 5.53
C GLY A 46 -2.40 -8.25 6.53
N TYR A 47 -2.07 -7.66 7.68
CA TYR A 47 -1.38 -8.35 8.76
C TYR A 47 -2.20 -9.54 9.29
N LEU A 48 -3.47 -9.30 9.63
CA LEU A 48 -4.35 -10.33 10.20
C LEU A 48 -4.59 -11.50 9.24
N VAL A 49 -4.83 -11.22 7.95
CA VAL A 49 -5.01 -12.31 6.96
C VAL A 49 -3.80 -13.22 6.92
N VAL A 50 -2.59 -12.66 6.86
CA VAL A 50 -1.35 -13.46 6.84
C VAL A 50 -1.16 -14.22 8.14
N LYS A 51 -1.40 -13.59 9.31
CA LYS A 51 -1.27 -14.26 10.62
C LYS A 51 -2.28 -15.39 10.80
N VAL A 52 -3.53 -15.20 10.40
CA VAL A 52 -4.55 -16.26 10.43
C VAL A 52 -4.15 -17.39 9.46
N SER A 53 -3.68 -17.05 8.26
CA SER A 53 -3.22 -18.05 7.28
C SER A 53 -2.03 -18.86 7.80
N PHE A 54 -1.14 -18.26 8.58
CA PHE A 54 -0.02 -18.95 9.19
C PHE A 54 -0.45 -20.14 10.07
N PHE A 55 -1.59 -20.01 10.77
CA PHE A 55 -2.10 -21.07 11.65
C PHE A 55 -2.96 -22.12 10.92
N TYR A 56 -3.77 -21.69 9.94
CA TYR A 56 -4.77 -22.56 9.33
C TYR A 56 -4.41 -23.04 7.92
N PHE A 57 -3.56 -22.29 7.20
CA PHE A 57 -3.20 -22.54 5.79
C PHE A 57 -1.72 -22.20 5.52
N PRO A 58 -0.76 -22.85 6.22
CA PRO A 58 0.66 -22.48 6.18
C PRO A 58 1.24 -22.50 4.76
N ASP A 59 0.81 -23.45 3.91
CA ASP A 59 1.30 -23.57 2.53
C ASP A 59 0.75 -22.47 1.61
N LEU A 60 -0.29 -21.76 2.02
CA LEU A 60 -0.99 -20.75 1.21
C LEU A 60 -0.77 -19.32 1.71
N ILE A 61 0.14 -19.09 2.65
CA ILE A 61 0.34 -17.77 3.31
C ILE A 61 0.51 -16.64 2.29
N TYR A 62 1.39 -16.83 1.32
CA TYR A 62 1.67 -15.83 0.28
C TYR A 62 0.47 -15.59 -0.63
N LEU A 63 -0.22 -16.68 -1.01
CA LEU A 63 -1.43 -16.61 -1.83
C LEU A 63 -2.54 -15.86 -1.11
N MET A 64 -2.77 -16.14 0.17
CA MET A 64 -3.78 -15.45 0.98
C MET A 64 -3.47 -13.95 1.14
N GLY A 65 -2.19 -13.61 1.32
CA GLY A 65 -1.73 -12.22 1.29
C GLY A 65 -2.04 -11.55 -0.06
N LEU A 66 -1.75 -12.22 -1.16
CA LEU A 66 -2.02 -11.70 -2.51
C LEU A 66 -3.53 -11.53 -2.76
N ILE A 67 -4.36 -12.47 -2.35
CA ILE A 67 -5.83 -12.37 -2.45
C ILE A 67 -6.34 -11.18 -1.64
N CYS A 68 -5.86 -11.00 -0.41
CA CYS A 68 -6.20 -9.84 0.42
C CYS A 68 -5.83 -8.51 -0.25
N PHE A 69 -4.65 -8.47 -0.85
CA PHE A 69 -4.15 -7.30 -1.57
C PHE A 69 -5.00 -6.97 -2.80
N ILE A 70 -5.31 -7.97 -3.64
CA ILE A 70 -6.17 -7.85 -4.82
C ILE A 70 -7.58 -7.42 -4.41
N GLY A 71 -8.14 -8.01 -3.34
CA GLY A 71 -9.46 -7.65 -2.82
C GLY A 71 -9.54 -6.19 -2.32
N HIS A 72 -8.45 -5.63 -1.83
CA HIS A 72 -8.40 -4.19 -1.49
C HIS A 72 -8.38 -3.30 -2.74
N ILE A 73 -7.70 -3.73 -3.80
CA ILE A 73 -7.57 -2.96 -5.05
C ILE A 73 -8.86 -3.03 -5.86
N PHE A 74 -9.47 -4.21 -5.91
CA PHE A 74 -10.67 -4.49 -6.71
C PHE A 74 -11.87 -4.95 -5.86
N PRO A 75 -12.32 -4.16 -4.85
CA PRO A 75 -13.43 -4.57 -4.00
C PRO A 75 -14.76 -4.55 -4.77
N VAL A 76 -15.50 -5.66 -4.70
CA VAL A 76 -16.78 -5.86 -5.40
C VAL A 76 -17.78 -4.75 -5.04
N TRP A 77 -17.91 -4.42 -3.74
CA TRP A 77 -18.84 -3.39 -3.23
C TRP A 77 -18.51 -1.96 -3.65
N LEU A 78 -17.32 -1.71 -4.20
CA LEU A 78 -16.93 -0.43 -4.79
C LEU A 78 -16.85 -0.49 -6.32
N LYS A 79 -17.53 -1.44 -6.94
CA LYS A 79 -17.51 -1.67 -8.40
C LYS A 79 -16.05 -1.78 -8.91
N PHE A 80 -15.23 -2.54 -8.18
CA PHE A 80 -13.81 -2.81 -8.45
C PHE A 80 -12.90 -1.55 -8.47
N LYS A 81 -13.33 -0.46 -7.83
CA LYS A 81 -12.56 0.81 -7.73
C LYS A 81 -12.09 1.03 -6.29
N GLY A 82 -11.09 0.28 -5.87
CA GLY A 82 -10.52 0.31 -4.54
C GLY A 82 -9.34 1.26 -4.35
N GLY A 83 -8.45 0.92 -3.41
CA GLY A 83 -7.20 1.62 -3.14
C GLY A 83 -6.04 1.14 -4.00
N LYS A 84 -4.83 1.62 -3.69
CA LYS A 84 -3.60 1.19 -4.38
C LYS A 84 -2.86 0.05 -3.68
N GLY A 85 -3.32 -0.37 -2.52
CA GLY A 85 -2.83 -1.53 -1.80
C GLY A 85 -1.61 -1.29 -0.91
N VAL A 86 -0.91 -0.16 -0.97
CA VAL A 86 0.37 0.04 -0.27
C VAL A 86 0.30 -0.27 1.23
N ALA A 87 -0.70 0.25 1.94
CA ALA A 87 -0.85 0.00 3.38
C ALA A 87 -1.17 -1.47 3.68
N VAL A 88 -1.98 -2.13 2.84
CA VAL A 88 -2.25 -3.57 2.95
C VAL A 88 -0.98 -4.37 2.72
N TYR A 89 -0.19 -3.99 1.73
CA TYR A 89 1.10 -4.61 1.45
C TYR A 89 2.07 -4.48 2.63
N VAL A 90 2.15 -3.29 3.25
CA VAL A 90 2.92 -3.10 4.49
C VAL A 90 2.47 -4.07 5.59
N GLY A 91 1.16 -4.26 5.77
CA GLY A 91 0.63 -5.24 6.72
C GLY A 91 1.03 -6.67 6.40
N ILE A 92 0.96 -7.06 5.12
CA ILE A 92 1.36 -8.39 4.65
C ILE A 92 2.84 -8.64 4.93
N ILE A 93 3.73 -7.74 4.48
CA ILE A 93 5.18 -7.92 4.67
C ILE A 93 5.58 -7.88 6.15
N LEU A 94 4.90 -7.07 6.97
CA LEU A 94 5.13 -7.02 8.41
C LEU A 94 4.77 -8.36 9.09
N ALA A 95 3.71 -9.02 8.64
CA ALA A 95 3.32 -10.33 9.16
C ALA A 95 4.24 -11.45 8.68
N LEU A 96 4.78 -11.36 7.45
CA LEU A 96 5.72 -12.33 6.87
C LEU A 96 7.13 -12.17 7.45
N SER A 97 7.65 -10.94 7.49
CA SER A 97 9.02 -10.66 7.95
C SER A 97 9.15 -9.22 8.41
N PHE A 98 9.53 -9.04 9.68
CA PHE A 98 9.84 -7.71 10.23
C PHE A 98 10.99 -7.03 9.48
N LYS A 99 11.99 -7.81 9.01
CA LYS A 99 13.11 -7.29 8.22
C LYS A 99 12.63 -6.66 6.91
N LEU A 100 11.73 -7.35 6.17
CA LEU A 100 11.16 -6.80 4.94
C LEU A 100 10.37 -5.51 5.22
N ALA A 101 9.60 -5.48 6.32
CA ALA A 101 8.86 -4.28 6.71
C ALA A 101 9.80 -3.09 7.03
N LEU A 102 10.94 -3.36 7.69
CA LEU A 102 11.96 -2.34 7.94
C LEU A 102 12.61 -1.83 6.65
N VAL A 103 12.99 -2.72 5.73
CA VAL A 103 13.57 -2.33 4.42
C VAL A 103 12.58 -1.47 3.63
N PHE A 104 11.31 -1.88 3.58
CA PHE A 104 10.26 -1.10 2.94
C PHE A 104 10.11 0.27 3.59
N GLY A 105 9.96 0.32 4.91
CA GLY A 105 9.74 1.56 5.65
C GLY A 105 10.92 2.54 5.53
N ALA A 106 12.15 2.04 5.67
CA ALA A 106 13.35 2.85 5.51
C ALA A 106 13.46 3.42 4.10
N THR A 107 13.31 2.59 3.06
CA THR A 107 13.35 3.05 1.67
C THR A 107 12.23 4.06 1.40
N TRP A 108 11.01 3.77 1.88
CA TRP A 108 9.87 4.66 1.70
C TRP A 108 10.12 6.04 2.30
N LEU A 109 10.65 6.11 3.53
CA LEU A 109 10.98 7.36 4.22
C LEU A 109 12.10 8.11 3.50
N ILE A 110 13.21 7.44 3.15
CA ILE A 110 14.33 8.07 2.44
C ILE A 110 13.84 8.70 1.14
N VAL A 111 13.12 7.96 0.31
CA VAL A 111 12.60 8.46 -0.97
C VAL A 111 11.60 9.59 -0.75
N LEU A 112 10.76 9.51 0.31
CA LEU A 112 9.82 10.57 0.64
C LEU A 112 10.52 11.87 1.02
N PHE A 113 11.56 11.82 1.85
CA PHE A 113 12.31 13.00 2.24
C PHE A 113 13.06 13.63 1.07
N LEU A 114 13.62 12.82 0.16
CA LEU A 114 14.35 13.30 -1.00
C LEU A 114 13.45 13.93 -2.07
N PHE A 115 12.34 13.25 -2.41
CA PHE A 115 11.54 13.61 -3.58
C PHE A 115 10.15 14.19 -3.24
N ARG A 116 9.64 13.95 -2.04
CA ARG A 116 8.32 14.38 -1.54
C ARG A 116 7.12 13.78 -2.29
N TYR A 117 7.32 12.68 -3.05
CA TYR A 117 6.27 11.96 -3.74
C TYR A 117 5.99 10.62 -3.05
N SER A 118 4.86 10.50 -2.32
CA SER A 118 4.44 9.25 -1.68
C SER A 118 4.28 8.10 -2.68
N SER A 119 3.86 8.39 -3.91
CA SER A 119 3.72 7.39 -4.97
C SER A 119 5.07 6.82 -5.41
N LEU A 120 6.07 7.67 -5.62
CA LEU A 120 7.43 7.25 -5.96
C LEU A 120 8.05 6.44 -4.82
N SER A 121 7.86 6.91 -3.57
CA SER A 121 8.33 6.21 -2.37
C SER A 121 7.78 4.78 -2.31
N SER A 122 6.48 4.60 -2.59
CA SER A 122 5.84 3.27 -2.56
C SER A 122 6.36 2.34 -3.66
N ILE A 123 6.60 2.86 -4.87
CA ILE A 123 7.16 2.08 -5.97
C ILE A 123 8.60 1.64 -5.67
N LEU A 124 9.46 2.59 -5.26
CA LEU A 124 10.86 2.28 -4.96
C LEU A 124 11.01 1.40 -3.71
N ALA A 125 10.18 1.59 -2.69
CA ALA A 125 10.17 0.72 -1.53
C ALA A 125 9.71 -0.70 -1.85
N SER A 126 8.76 -0.90 -2.77
CA SER A 126 8.38 -2.25 -3.20
C SER A 126 9.46 -2.91 -4.07
N LEU A 127 10.19 -2.14 -4.88
CA LEU A 127 11.33 -2.63 -5.65
C LEU A 127 12.50 -3.03 -4.75
N SER A 128 12.78 -2.24 -3.69
CA SER A 128 13.88 -2.55 -2.76
C SER A 128 13.72 -3.89 -2.05
N LEU A 129 12.48 -4.37 -1.85
CA LEU A 129 12.25 -5.69 -1.27
C LEU A 129 12.68 -6.82 -2.19
N ILE A 130 12.46 -6.70 -3.50
CA ILE A 130 12.91 -7.68 -4.49
C ILE A 130 14.44 -7.72 -4.48
N ILE A 131 15.08 -6.55 -4.54
CA ILE A 131 16.55 -6.44 -4.53
C ILE A 131 17.11 -7.04 -3.23
N TYR A 132 16.55 -6.65 -2.08
CA TYR A 132 16.98 -7.17 -0.78
C TYR A 132 16.87 -8.70 -0.72
N ASN A 133 15.75 -9.25 -1.15
CA ASN A 133 15.50 -10.69 -1.07
C ASN A 133 16.41 -11.48 -2.03
N LEU A 134 16.72 -10.95 -3.22
CA LEU A 134 17.67 -11.59 -4.16
C LEU A 134 19.08 -11.68 -3.59
N PHE A 135 19.54 -10.67 -2.84
CA PHE A 135 20.89 -10.65 -2.31
C PHE A 135 21.05 -11.37 -0.95
N PHE A 136 20.00 -11.42 -0.14
CA PHE A 136 20.12 -11.84 1.25
C PHE A 136 19.30 -13.08 1.63
N ASP A 137 18.26 -13.44 0.85
CA ASP A 137 17.34 -14.50 1.28
C ASP A 137 16.96 -15.51 0.17
N ASN A 138 17.18 -15.19 -1.07
CA ASN A 138 17.01 -15.98 -2.31
C ASN A 138 16.00 -17.15 -2.27
N ASN A 139 14.81 -16.92 -1.68
CA ASN A 139 13.76 -17.91 -1.46
C ASN A 139 12.62 -17.76 -2.48
N PHE A 140 11.74 -18.76 -2.54
CA PHE A 140 10.49 -18.77 -3.34
C PHE A 140 9.60 -17.52 -3.16
N GLN A 141 9.81 -16.74 -2.10
CA GLN A 141 9.16 -15.46 -1.83
C GLN A 141 9.33 -14.44 -2.96
N ASN A 142 10.40 -14.53 -3.75
CA ASN A 142 10.70 -13.60 -4.84
C ASN A 142 9.55 -13.46 -5.85
N ILE A 143 8.89 -14.55 -6.22
CA ILE A 143 7.79 -14.50 -7.18
C ILE A 143 6.61 -13.67 -6.66
N PHE A 144 6.29 -13.79 -5.37
CA PHE A 144 5.23 -13.00 -4.75
C PHE A 144 5.60 -11.53 -4.60
N LEU A 145 6.85 -11.23 -4.22
CA LEU A 145 7.34 -9.85 -4.18
C LEU A 145 7.29 -9.18 -5.55
N ILE A 146 7.64 -9.91 -6.61
CA ILE A 146 7.52 -9.44 -8.00
C ILE A 146 6.05 -9.20 -8.37
N LEU A 147 5.15 -10.11 -8.05
CA LEU A 147 3.71 -9.95 -8.31
C LEU A 147 3.14 -8.72 -7.59
N PHE A 148 3.45 -8.53 -6.31
CA PHE A 148 3.05 -7.33 -5.57
C PHE A 148 3.60 -6.06 -6.21
N PHE A 149 4.87 -6.05 -6.60
CA PHE A 149 5.50 -4.91 -7.25
C PHE A 149 4.82 -4.55 -8.58
N LEU A 150 4.57 -5.54 -9.45
CA LEU A 150 3.89 -5.31 -10.72
C LEU A 150 2.49 -4.72 -10.54
N ILE A 151 1.74 -5.23 -9.55
CA ILE A 151 0.41 -4.70 -9.23
C ILE A 151 0.53 -3.27 -8.65
N ILE A 152 1.54 -2.99 -7.82
CA ILE A 152 1.80 -1.63 -7.32
C ILE A 152 2.10 -0.67 -8.48
N ILE A 153 2.95 -1.05 -9.44
CA ILE A 153 3.19 -0.23 -10.65
C ILE A 153 1.88 0.02 -11.40
N TYR A 154 1.09 -1.02 -11.63
CA TYR A 154 -0.20 -0.90 -12.31
C TYR A 154 -1.14 0.08 -11.61
N THR A 155 -1.29 -0.02 -10.29
CA THR A 155 -2.16 0.88 -9.52
C THR A 155 -1.62 2.31 -9.43
N HIS A 156 -0.33 2.52 -9.68
CA HIS A 156 0.33 3.83 -9.69
C HIS A 156 0.53 4.42 -11.09
N LYS A 157 -0.01 3.79 -12.16
CA LYS A 157 0.18 4.27 -13.54
C LYS A 157 -0.13 5.76 -13.74
N GLN A 158 -1.22 6.26 -13.15
CA GLN A 158 -1.58 7.68 -13.24
C GLN A 158 -0.63 8.59 -12.46
N ASN A 159 -0.05 8.10 -11.35
CA ASN A 159 0.94 8.86 -10.58
C ASN A 159 2.25 8.96 -11.38
N ILE A 160 2.67 7.87 -12.01
CA ILE A 160 3.87 7.83 -12.86
C ILE A 160 3.73 8.86 -14.00
N LEU A 161 2.58 8.89 -14.66
CA LEU A 161 2.31 9.90 -15.70
C LEU A 161 2.36 11.31 -15.13
N ARG A 162 1.71 11.57 -13.97
CA ARG A 162 1.76 12.89 -13.33
C ARG A 162 3.17 13.29 -12.87
N ILE A 163 4.00 12.35 -12.44
CA ILE A 163 5.40 12.63 -12.09
C ILE A 163 6.16 13.04 -13.36
N LYS A 164 6.00 12.29 -14.46
CA LYS A 164 6.61 12.62 -15.76
C LYS A 164 6.22 14.03 -16.22
N ASP A 165 4.95 14.38 -16.10
CA ASP A 165 4.41 15.68 -16.47
C ASP A 165 4.64 16.79 -15.43
N LYS A 166 5.38 16.50 -14.33
CA LYS A 166 5.62 17.43 -13.19
C LYS A 166 4.33 17.94 -12.52
N LYS A 167 3.23 17.15 -12.60
CA LYS A 167 1.91 17.49 -12.05
C LYS A 167 1.55 16.68 -10.78
N GLU A 168 2.43 15.78 -10.33
CA GLU A 168 2.17 15.01 -9.11
C GLU A 168 2.27 15.90 -7.87
N THR A 169 1.33 15.73 -6.94
CA THR A 169 1.26 16.54 -5.71
C THR A 169 2.32 16.09 -4.72
N LYS A 170 3.21 17.00 -4.36
CA LYS A 170 4.22 16.79 -3.31
C LYS A 170 3.59 16.82 -1.92
N ILE A 171 4.11 16.00 -1.01
CA ILE A 171 3.78 16.10 0.42
C ILE A 171 4.45 17.36 0.97
N LYS A 172 3.69 18.13 1.74
CA LYS A 172 4.19 19.27 2.52
C LYS A 172 4.51 18.77 3.93
N PHE A 173 5.68 19.04 4.40
CA PHE A 173 6.10 18.83 5.79
C PHE A 173 5.85 20.08 6.59
#